data_67fdc727726f4255f1e38b9e6a984662
#
_entry.id   67fdc727726f4255f1e38b9e6a984662
#
_cell.length_a   1.000
_cell.length_b   1.000
_cell.length_c   1.000
_cell.angle_alpha   90.00
_cell.angle_beta   90.00
_cell.angle_gamma   90.00
#
_symmetry.space_group_name_H-M   'P 1'
#
loop_
_entity.id
_entity.type
_entity.pdbx_description
1 polymer ?
#
loop_
_entity_poly.entity_id
_entity_poly.type
_entity_poly.pdbx_seq_one_letter_code
_entity_poly.pdbx_strand_id
1 'polypeptide(L)'
;GGNVSNGSDFITWTPIAVRMGNPIPTYSGTFDGNNKTVSGLYFNGDSTCIGLFGSSESDGNIKNVGVVDSYFKGNDHVGGVCGNNAGTITNCYNAGNLTAIESSATIGGICGYNNGGTVTNCYNTGTVTATGSVASVGGVCGCSTDLILNCYNIGTVTAASSDADISGICGYNFGPLKNCYYLADTEDENGGKTTAQF
;
A
#
# COMPACT_ATOMS: atom_id res chain seq x y z
N GLY A 1 -10.98 -5.98 18.80
CA GLY A 1 -11.02 -5.56 17.43
C GLY A 1 -12.43 -5.47 16.89
N GLY A 2 -12.88 -4.27 16.52
CA GLY A 2 -14.16 -4.08 15.85
C GLY A 2 -14.18 -4.78 14.49
N ASN A 3 -15.38 -5.08 14.00
CA ASN A 3 -15.52 -5.64 12.66
C ASN A 3 -15.26 -4.54 11.62
N VAL A 4 -14.02 -4.47 11.13
CA VAL A 4 -13.56 -3.47 10.14
C VAL A 4 -14.33 -3.47 8.82
N SER A 5 -15.21 -4.43 8.57
CA SER A 5 -15.94 -4.58 7.31
C SER A 5 -17.19 -3.72 7.18
N ASN A 6 -17.77 -3.24 8.28
CA ASN A 6 -19.02 -2.47 8.23
C ASN A 6 -18.88 -0.95 8.40
N GLY A 7 -17.69 -0.47 8.76
CA GLY A 7 -17.37 0.95 8.85
C GLY A 7 -18.05 1.73 9.97
N SER A 8 -18.92 1.11 10.79
CA SER A 8 -19.73 1.83 11.78
C SER A 8 -18.93 2.48 12.92
N ASP A 9 -17.74 1.94 13.20
CA ASP A 9 -16.89 2.34 14.33
C ASP A 9 -15.69 3.18 13.88
N PHE A 10 -15.67 3.61 12.60
CA PHE A 10 -14.55 4.32 12.00
C PHE A 10 -14.89 5.78 11.66
N ILE A 11 -13.84 6.58 11.59
CA ILE A 11 -13.91 7.95 11.09
C ILE A 11 -13.83 7.89 9.57
N THR A 12 -14.85 8.39 8.87
CA THR A 12 -14.76 8.55 7.41
C THR A 12 -13.57 9.41 7.06
N TRP A 13 -12.66 8.86 6.28
CA TRP A 13 -11.42 9.48 5.91
C TRP A 13 -11.42 9.94 4.45
N THR A 14 -10.89 11.13 4.22
CA THR A 14 -10.52 11.58 2.88
C THR A 14 -8.99 11.66 2.83
N PRO A 15 -8.31 10.91 1.95
CA PRO A 15 -6.86 10.93 1.88
C PRO A 15 -6.30 12.34 1.70
N ILE A 16 -5.17 12.64 2.37
CA ILE A 16 -4.45 13.89 2.14
C ILE A 16 -3.95 13.89 0.69
N ALA A 17 -4.25 14.94 -0.07
CA ALA A 17 -3.91 15.04 -1.48
C ALA A 17 -4.48 13.88 -2.31
N VAL A 18 -5.75 13.54 -2.09
CA VAL A 18 -6.46 12.57 -2.93
C VAL A 18 -6.70 13.14 -4.32
N ARG A 19 -6.65 12.26 -5.32
CA ARG A 19 -6.84 12.63 -6.73
C ARG A 19 -8.30 12.94 -7.04
N MET A 20 -8.79 14.12 -6.58
CA MET A 20 -10.10 14.65 -6.88
C MET A 20 -9.98 16.11 -7.33
N GLY A 21 -10.60 16.46 -8.47
CA GLY A 21 -10.62 17.85 -8.96
C GLY A 21 -9.56 18.19 -10.02
N ASN A 22 -9.52 19.44 -10.38
CA ASN A 22 -8.53 20.00 -11.32
C ASN A 22 -8.09 21.39 -10.79
N PRO A 23 -6.80 21.61 -10.45
CA PRO A 23 -5.68 20.66 -10.55
C PRO A 23 -5.82 19.50 -9.54
N ILE A 24 -5.18 18.36 -9.88
CA ILE A 24 -5.09 17.20 -8.98
C ILE A 24 -4.17 17.57 -7.84
N PRO A 25 -4.63 17.57 -6.58
CA PRO A 25 -3.77 17.86 -5.45
C PRO A 25 -2.74 16.75 -5.26
N THR A 26 -1.51 17.13 -5.00
CA THR A 26 -0.41 16.24 -4.68
C THR A 26 0.33 16.78 -3.45
N TYR A 27 0.91 15.88 -2.67
CA TYR A 27 1.63 16.25 -1.47
C TYR A 27 3.12 16.47 -1.74
N SER A 28 3.62 17.68 -1.51
CA SER A 28 5.03 18.07 -1.73
C SER A 28 5.78 18.49 -0.47
N GLY A 29 5.16 18.36 0.71
CA GLY A 29 5.76 18.74 1.98
C GLY A 29 6.46 17.59 2.72
N THR A 30 6.92 17.88 3.93
CA THR A 30 7.40 16.86 4.87
C THR A 30 6.36 16.58 5.94
N PHE A 31 5.92 15.35 6.01
CA PHE A 31 5.11 14.83 7.11
C PHE A 31 5.96 13.92 7.99
N ASP A 32 6.19 14.31 9.22
CA ASP A 32 6.85 13.50 10.22
C ASP A 32 5.85 13.09 11.30
N GLY A 33 5.47 11.82 11.30
CA GLY A 33 4.54 11.25 12.28
C GLY A 33 5.14 11.09 13.68
N ASN A 34 6.42 11.41 13.86
CA ASN A 34 7.12 11.32 15.14
C ASN A 34 6.93 9.95 15.83
N ASN A 35 6.97 8.88 15.05
CA ASN A 35 6.73 7.49 15.47
C ASN A 35 5.37 7.27 16.15
N LYS A 36 4.37 8.07 15.80
CA LYS A 36 2.98 7.90 16.23
C LYS A 36 2.18 7.08 15.22
N THR A 37 1.00 6.68 15.65
CA THR A 37 0.03 5.99 14.81
C THR A 37 -1.18 6.86 14.52
N VAL A 38 -1.76 6.64 13.35
CA VAL A 38 -3.10 7.09 12.99
C VAL A 38 -3.99 5.85 12.92
N SER A 39 -5.13 5.89 13.61
CA SER A 39 -6.03 4.74 13.73
C SER A 39 -7.47 5.08 13.43
N GLY A 40 -8.27 4.07 13.07
CA GLY A 40 -9.71 4.21 12.89
C GLY A 40 -10.12 4.92 11.62
N LEU A 41 -9.24 5.01 10.61
CA LEU A 41 -9.56 5.61 9.32
C LEU A 41 -10.38 4.65 8.45
N TYR A 42 -11.40 5.17 7.80
CA TYR A 42 -12.26 4.40 6.91
C TYR A 42 -12.48 5.12 5.59
N PHE A 43 -12.12 4.47 4.50
CA PHE A 43 -12.46 4.86 3.15
C PHE A 43 -13.05 3.67 2.39
N ASN A 44 -14.22 3.86 1.78
CA ASN A 44 -14.85 2.88 0.91
C ASN A 44 -15.53 3.63 -0.24
N GLY A 45 -14.92 3.62 -1.41
CA GLY A 45 -15.41 4.37 -2.57
C GLY A 45 -14.70 3.98 -3.86
N ASP A 46 -15.10 4.63 -4.95
CA ASP A 46 -14.64 4.34 -6.32
C ASP A 46 -13.49 5.25 -6.75
N SER A 47 -12.75 5.82 -5.80
CA SER A 47 -11.62 6.70 -6.12
C SER A 47 -10.34 5.92 -6.28
N THR A 48 -9.38 6.54 -6.96
CA THR A 48 -8.01 6.06 -7.10
C THR A 48 -7.06 6.83 -6.19
N CYS A 49 -5.87 6.29 -5.96
CA CYS A 49 -4.85 6.88 -5.09
C CYS A 49 -5.33 7.04 -3.65
N ILE A 50 -5.56 5.91 -2.99
CA ILE A 50 -6.13 5.84 -1.63
C ILE A 50 -5.07 5.41 -0.62
N GLY A 51 -5.07 6.06 0.55
CA GLY A 51 -4.19 5.79 1.69
C GLY A 51 -4.34 6.86 2.77
N LEU A 52 -3.38 6.95 3.67
CA LEU A 52 -3.24 8.13 4.52
C LEU A 52 -2.99 9.36 3.64
N PHE A 53 -2.13 9.22 2.63
CA PHE A 53 -1.93 10.16 1.53
C PHE A 53 -2.44 9.55 0.22
N GLY A 54 -3.08 10.37 -0.62
CA GLY A 54 -3.51 9.96 -1.96
C GLY A 54 -2.33 9.91 -2.92
N SER A 55 -1.67 11.04 -3.14
CA SER A 55 -0.52 11.15 -4.04
C SER A 55 0.55 12.07 -3.48
N SER A 56 1.82 11.72 -3.66
CA SER A 56 2.97 12.57 -3.35
C SER A 56 3.75 12.93 -4.62
N GLU A 57 4.39 14.10 -4.59
CA GLU A 57 5.36 14.54 -5.59
C GLU A 57 6.80 14.20 -5.19
N SER A 58 7.75 14.49 -6.07
CA SER A 58 9.19 14.24 -5.86
C SER A 58 9.74 14.86 -4.57
N ASP A 59 9.19 15.99 -4.14
CA ASP A 59 9.59 16.69 -2.91
C ASP A 59 8.81 16.22 -1.68
N GLY A 60 7.80 15.37 -1.88
CA GLY A 60 7.01 14.80 -0.81
C GLY A 60 7.82 13.84 0.06
N ASN A 61 7.81 14.05 1.37
CA ASN A 61 8.51 13.21 2.32
C ASN A 61 7.56 12.79 3.44
N ILE A 62 7.20 11.51 3.48
CA ILE A 62 6.31 10.91 4.47
C ILE A 62 7.13 9.97 5.33
N LYS A 63 7.18 10.23 6.64
CA LYS A 63 8.06 9.43 7.51
C LYS A 63 7.52 9.23 8.92
N ASN A 64 8.02 8.16 9.55
CA ASN A 64 7.83 7.87 10.97
C ASN A 64 6.34 7.81 11.38
N VAL A 65 5.49 7.17 10.58
CA VAL A 65 4.05 7.01 10.88
C VAL A 65 3.58 5.57 10.67
N GLY A 66 2.73 5.11 11.58
CA GLY A 66 1.97 3.87 11.42
C GLY A 66 0.51 4.13 11.10
N VAL A 67 -0.08 3.36 10.20
CA VAL A 67 -1.53 3.31 9.94
C VAL A 67 -2.06 2.00 10.52
N VAL A 68 -2.94 2.09 11.52
CA VAL A 68 -3.42 0.91 12.26
C VAL A 68 -4.94 0.92 12.35
N ASP A 69 -5.55 -0.24 12.57
CA ASP A 69 -7.00 -0.38 12.79
C ASP A 69 -7.83 0.42 11.76
N SER A 70 -7.40 0.42 10.50
CA SER A 70 -7.97 1.22 9.43
C SER A 70 -8.40 0.33 8.26
N TYR A 71 -9.34 0.81 7.48
CA TYR A 71 -9.84 0.12 6.29
C TYR A 71 -9.89 1.07 5.10
N PHE A 72 -9.16 0.72 4.03
CA PHE A 72 -9.20 1.45 2.78
C PHE A 72 -9.64 0.54 1.63
N LYS A 73 -10.70 0.94 0.94
CA LYS A 73 -11.17 0.28 -0.29
C LYS A 73 -11.32 1.32 -1.38
N GLY A 74 -10.59 1.13 -2.48
CA GLY A 74 -10.60 2.01 -3.64
C GLY A 74 -10.58 1.23 -4.95
N ASN A 75 -10.62 1.96 -6.08
CA ASN A 75 -10.53 1.34 -7.38
C ASN A 75 -9.11 0.90 -7.69
N ASP A 76 -8.16 1.82 -7.66
CA ASP A 76 -6.78 1.60 -8.06
C ASP A 76 -5.82 2.43 -7.21
N HIS A 77 -4.53 2.06 -7.22
CA HIS A 77 -3.45 2.69 -6.44
C HIS A 77 -3.81 2.79 -4.95
N VAL A 78 -4.01 1.63 -4.31
CA VAL A 78 -4.36 1.57 -2.89
C VAL A 78 -3.13 1.22 -2.06
N GLY A 79 -2.79 2.08 -1.10
CA GLY A 79 -1.71 1.84 -0.14
C GLY A 79 -2.12 2.23 1.28
N GLY A 80 -1.54 1.63 2.29
CA GLY A 80 -1.82 2.02 3.68
C GLY A 80 -1.30 3.43 3.99
N VAL A 81 -0.13 3.77 3.46
CA VAL A 81 0.51 5.07 3.68
C VAL A 81 0.26 6.01 2.51
N CYS A 82 0.47 5.56 1.28
CA CYS A 82 0.31 6.40 0.09
C CYS A 82 -0.24 5.61 -1.09
N GLY A 83 -1.23 6.18 -1.80
CA GLY A 83 -1.76 5.56 -3.01
C GLY A 83 -0.74 5.59 -4.15
N ASN A 84 -0.21 6.78 -4.50
CA ASN A 84 0.77 6.98 -5.56
C ASN A 84 1.93 7.83 -5.04
N ASN A 85 3.14 7.26 -5.02
CA ASN A 85 4.33 7.90 -4.47
C ASN A 85 5.34 8.25 -5.56
N ALA A 86 5.66 9.54 -5.70
CA ALA A 86 6.80 10.01 -6.49
C ALA A 86 7.93 10.57 -5.61
N GLY A 87 7.71 10.65 -4.29
CA GLY A 87 8.65 11.18 -3.30
C GLY A 87 9.29 10.10 -2.44
N THR A 88 9.40 10.36 -1.14
CA THR A 88 10.06 9.45 -0.19
C THR A 88 9.09 8.98 0.89
N ILE A 89 9.00 7.66 1.10
CA ILE A 89 8.31 7.05 2.24
C ILE A 89 9.35 6.30 3.08
N THR A 90 9.49 6.70 4.35
CA THR A 90 10.54 6.13 5.21
C THR A 90 10.05 5.84 6.62
N ASN A 91 10.45 4.70 7.20
CA ASN A 91 10.13 4.29 8.57
C ASN A 91 8.61 4.29 8.83
N CYS A 92 7.81 3.86 7.86
CA CYS A 92 6.36 3.80 7.96
C CYS A 92 5.87 2.35 8.03
N TYR A 93 4.69 2.16 8.56
CA TYR A 93 4.08 0.83 8.54
C TYR A 93 2.56 0.87 8.40
N ASN A 94 2.02 -0.26 7.95
CA ASN A 94 0.59 -0.49 7.87
C ASN A 94 0.21 -1.75 8.66
N ALA A 95 -0.84 -1.65 9.46
CA ALA A 95 -1.54 -2.75 10.12
C ALA A 95 -3.06 -2.68 9.88
N GLY A 96 -3.49 -1.91 8.88
CA GLY A 96 -4.88 -1.82 8.42
C GLY A 96 -5.18 -2.80 7.28
N ASN A 97 -6.45 -2.89 6.92
CA ASN A 97 -6.93 -3.75 5.83
C ASN A 97 -7.14 -2.93 4.56
N LEU A 98 -6.62 -3.42 3.46
CA LEU A 98 -6.65 -2.74 2.17
C LEU A 98 -7.36 -3.60 1.13
N THR A 99 -8.17 -2.97 0.27
CA THR A 99 -8.86 -3.64 -0.84
C THR A 99 -8.82 -2.77 -2.10
N ALA A 100 -8.42 -3.35 -3.23
CA ALA A 100 -8.55 -2.74 -4.55
C ALA A 100 -9.50 -3.55 -5.43
N ILE A 101 -10.35 -2.87 -6.21
CA ILE A 101 -11.46 -3.52 -6.91
C ILE A 101 -11.36 -3.46 -8.44
N GLU A 102 -10.57 -2.57 -9.01
CA GLU A 102 -10.45 -2.45 -10.47
C GLU A 102 -9.63 -3.59 -11.06
N SER A 103 -9.91 -3.95 -12.32
CA SER A 103 -9.31 -5.11 -12.98
C SER A 103 -7.78 -5.06 -13.01
N SER A 104 -7.21 -3.90 -13.28
CA SER A 104 -5.74 -3.69 -13.35
C SER A 104 -5.20 -2.91 -12.16
N ALA A 105 -5.84 -3.01 -11.01
CA ALA A 105 -5.46 -2.25 -9.82
C ALA A 105 -4.04 -2.58 -9.35
N THR A 106 -3.37 -1.57 -8.80
CA THR A 106 -2.13 -1.73 -8.05
C THR A 106 -2.40 -1.50 -6.57
N ILE A 107 -2.05 -2.47 -5.74
CA ILE A 107 -2.28 -2.40 -4.30
C ILE A 107 -1.09 -2.92 -3.51
N GLY A 108 -0.65 -2.15 -2.52
CA GLY A 108 0.44 -2.54 -1.62
C GLY A 108 0.22 -2.12 -0.19
N GLY A 109 0.78 -2.85 0.75
CA GLY A 109 0.62 -2.57 2.17
C GLY A 109 1.07 -1.16 2.57
N ILE A 110 2.12 -0.65 1.94
CA ILE A 110 2.65 0.70 2.15
C ILE A 110 2.22 1.63 1.02
N CYS A 111 2.44 1.23 -0.23
CA CYS A 111 2.21 2.09 -1.39
C CYS A 111 1.51 1.32 -2.51
N GLY A 112 0.47 1.89 -3.11
CA GLY A 112 -0.18 1.30 -4.27
C GLY A 112 0.75 1.29 -5.48
N TYR A 113 1.20 2.47 -5.90
CA TYR A 113 2.15 2.64 -7.00
C TYR A 113 3.32 3.54 -6.60
N ASN A 114 4.53 2.98 -6.56
CA ASN A 114 5.77 3.73 -6.34
C ASN A 114 6.32 4.18 -7.70
N ASN A 115 5.96 5.40 -8.10
CA ASN A 115 6.18 5.98 -9.43
C ASN A 115 7.35 6.97 -9.41
N GLY A 116 8.57 6.48 -9.46
CA GLY A 116 9.80 7.27 -9.38
C GLY A 116 10.20 7.67 -7.95
N GLY A 117 9.45 7.21 -6.95
CA GLY A 117 9.74 7.49 -5.54
C GLY A 117 10.54 6.38 -4.85
N THR A 118 10.88 6.57 -3.59
CA THR A 118 11.56 5.55 -2.77
C THR A 118 10.71 5.11 -1.59
N VAL A 119 10.76 3.79 -1.28
CA VAL A 119 10.13 3.20 -0.10
C VAL A 119 11.22 2.50 0.71
N THR A 120 11.48 3.00 1.93
CA THR A 120 12.64 2.54 2.71
C THR A 120 12.27 2.28 4.17
N ASN A 121 12.80 1.19 4.75
CA ASN A 121 12.60 0.84 6.16
C ASN A 121 11.11 0.76 6.55
N CYS A 122 10.29 0.25 5.66
CA CYS A 122 8.83 0.16 5.87
C CYS A 122 8.39 -1.30 6.04
N TYR A 123 7.25 -1.48 6.70
CA TYR A 123 6.71 -2.83 6.82
C TYR A 123 5.19 -2.88 6.82
N ASN A 124 4.65 -4.03 6.43
CA ASN A 124 3.23 -4.31 6.48
C ASN A 124 2.93 -5.53 7.34
N THR A 125 1.92 -5.39 8.18
CA THR A 125 1.34 -6.49 8.97
C THR A 125 -0.15 -6.66 8.71
N GLY A 126 -0.73 -5.75 7.92
CA GLY A 126 -2.15 -5.75 7.56
C GLY A 126 -2.47 -6.66 6.38
N THR A 127 -3.75 -6.77 6.06
CA THR A 127 -4.23 -7.55 4.91
C THR A 127 -4.27 -6.69 3.65
N VAL A 128 -3.79 -7.24 2.54
CA VAL A 128 -3.81 -6.63 1.21
C VAL A 128 -4.60 -7.54 0.27
N THR A 129 -5.71 -7.05 -0.28
CA THR A 129 -6.63 -7.85 -1.11
C THR A 129 -6.95 -7.14 -2.41
N ALA A 130 -6.75 -7.82 -3.55
CA ALA A 130 -7.29 -7.37 -4.84
C ALA A 130 -8.45 -8.28 -5.28
N THR A 131 -9.49 -7.66 -5.83
CA THR A 131 -10.62 -8.39 -6.43
C THR A 131 -10.67 -8.30 -7.95
N GLY A 132 -9.80 -7.49 -8.54
CA GLY A 132 -9.64 -7.33 -9.99
C GLY A 132 -8.89 -8.51 -10.64
N SER A 133 -9.07 -8.66 -11.97
CA SER A 133 -8.62 -9.86 -12.69
C SER A 133 -7.13 -9.88 -13.02
N VAL A 134 -6.48 -8.74 -13.20
CA VAL A 134 -5.04 -8.63 -13.56
C VAL A 134 -4.33 -7.61 -12.67
N ALA A 135 -4.64 -7.65 -11.39
CA ALA A 135 -4.10 -6.71 -10.41
C ALA A 135 -2.63 -7.01 -10.09
N SER A 136 -1.88 -5.97 -9.74
CA SER A 136 -0.54 -6.09 -9.16
C SER A 136 -0.61 -5.89 -7.65
N VAL A 137 -0.32 -6.95 -6.90
CA VAL A 137 -0.59 -7.05 -5.46
C VAL A 137 0.71 -7.34 -4.71
N GLY A 138 1.12 -6.41 -3.87
CA GLY A 138 2.34 -6.59 -3.08
C GLY A 138 2.16 -6.33 -1.60
N GLY A 139 2.88 -7.03 -0.78
CA GLY A 139 2.86 -6.82 0.66
C GLY A 139 3.38 -5.44 1.08
N VAL A 140 4.26 -4.83 0.26
CA VAL A 140 4.80 -3.48 0.47
C VAL A 140 4.31 -2.54 -0.63
N CYS A 141 4.57 -2.84 -1.90
CA CYS A 141 4.12 -2.03 -3.04
C CYS A 141 3.35 -2.88 -4.04
N GLY A 142 2.27 -2.33 -4.63
CA GLY A 142 1.56 -2.99 -5.73
C GLY A 142 2.44 -3.03 -6.98
N CYS A 143 2.86 -1.86 -7.43
CA CYS A 143 3.81 -1.68 -8.52
C CYS A 143 4.93 -0.73 -8.11
N SER A 144 6.15 -0.93 -8.61
CA SER A 144 7.27 -0.02 -8.36
C SER A 144 8.15 0.16 -9.59
N THR A 145 8.50 1.40 -9.90
CA THR A 145 9.49 1.77 -10.92
C THR A 145 10.84 2.14 -10.32
N ASP A 146 10.93 2.30 -8.99
CA ASP A 146 12.15 2.75 -8.31
C ASP A 146 12.40 1.97 -7.00
N LEU A 147 13.32 2.43 -6.18
CA LEU A 147 13.92 1.69 -5.07
C LEU A 147 12.93 1.31 -3.96
N ILE A 148 12.90 0.02 -3.63
CA ILE A 148 12.35 -0.51 -2.38
C ILE A 148 13.51 -1.11 -1.57
N LEU A 149 13.75 -0.61 -0.36
CA LEU A 149 14.93 -0.97 0.44
C LEU A 149 14.57 -1.26 1.89
N ASN A 150 15.13 -2.32 2.46
CA ASN A 150 14.99 -2.67 3.89
C ASN A 150 13.51 -2.77 4.32
N CYS A 151 12.66 -3.34 3.49
CA CYS A 151 11.23 -3.49 3.78
C CYS A 151 10.86 -4.93 4.09
N TYR A 152 9.78 -5.11 4.85
CA TYR A 152 9.28 -6.46 5.05
C TYR A 152 7.75 -6.52 5.11
N ASN A 153 7.22 -7.72 4.85
CA ASN A 153 5.80 -8.02 4.97
C ASN A 153 5.59 -9.31 5.77
N ILE A 154 4.76 -9.24 6.78
CA ILE A 154 4.24 -10.40 7.51
C ILE A 154 2.72 -10.47 7.49
N GLY A 155 2.09 -9.54 6.75
CA GLY A 155 0.65 -9.52 6.52
C GLY A 155 0.23 -10.43 5.36
N THR A 156 -1.06 -10.72 5.29
CA THR A 156 -1.65 -11.55 4.24
C THR A 156 -1.79 -10.77 2.94
N VAL A 157 -1.40 -11.38 1.82
CA VAL A 157 -1.54 -10.83 0.46
C VAL A 157 -2.38 -11.78 -0.35
N THR A 158 -3.50 -11.30 -0.92
CA THR A 158 -4.42 -12.13 -1.69
C THR A 158 -4.93 -11.44 -2.94
N ALA A 159 -5.20 -12.23 -3.99
CA ALA A 159 -5.94 -11.78 -5.15
C ALA A 159 -7.04 -12.79 -5.50
N ALA A 160 -8.15 -12.30 -6.07
CA ALA A 160 -9.27 -13.15 -6.49
C ALA A 160 -8.98 -13.91 -7.79
N SER A 161 -8.02 -13.45 -8.59
CA SER A 161 -7.70 -14.02 -9.89
C SER A 161 -6.32 -14.64 -9.93
N SER A 162 -6.18 -15.76 -10.63
CA SER A 162 -4.89 -16.38 -10.95
C SER A 162 -4.03 -15.57 -11.93
N ASP A 163 -4.62 -14.60 -12.63
CA ASP A 163 -3.90 -13.74 -13.59
C ASP A 163 -3.31 -12.49 -12.93
N ALA A 164 -3.46 -12.36 -11.60
CA ALA A 164 -2.87 -11.27 -10.83
C ALA A 164 -1.39 -11.53 -10.55
N ASP A 165 -0.58 -10.47 -10.61
CA ASP A 165 0.81 -10.49 -10.18
C ASP A 165 0.89 -10.33 -8.66
N ILE A 166 1.08 -11.43 -7.93
CA ILE A 166 1.14 -11.43 -6.45
C ILE A 166 2.56 -11.62 -5.96
N SER A 167 2.95 -10.82 -4.98
CA SER A 167 4.26 -10.97 -4.31
C SER A 167 4.17 -10.54 -2.83
N GLY A 168 4.96 -11.17 -2.00
CA GLY A 168 5.12 -10.75 -0.60
C GLY A 168 5.69 -9.34 -0.44
N ILE A 169 6.38 -8.78 -1.44
CA ILE A 169 6.96 -7.43 -1.40
C ILE A 169 6.35 -6.51 -2.46
N CYS A 170 6.53 -6.83 -3.75
CA CYS A 170 6.08 -5.96 -4.84
C CYS A 170 5.47 -6.80 -5.95
N GLY A 171 4.20 -6.57 -6.28
CA GLY A 171 3.47 -7.34 -7.29
C GLY A 171 4.12 -7.22 -8.66
N TYR A 172 4.31 -6.01 -9.14
CA TYR A 172 4.98 -5.76 -10.43
C TYR A 172 6.15 -4.79 -10.25
N ASN A 173 7.38 -5.26 -10.48
CA ASN A 173 8.57 -4.50 -10.11
C ASN A 173 9.52 -4.26 -11.28
N PHE A 174 9.82 -2.98 -11.55
CA PHE A 174 10.82 -2.52 -12.52
C PHE A 174 12.08 -1.94 -11.85
N GLY A 175 11.97 -1.58 -10.56
CA GLY A 175 13.04 -0.91 -9.83
C GLY A 175 13.92 -1.86 -9.02
N PRO A 176 14.98 -1.32 -8.39
CA PRO A 176 15.80 -2.09 -7.46
C PRO A 176 15.02 -2.51 -6.20
N LEU A 177 15.06 -3.81 -5.90
CA LEU A 177 14.55 -4.41 -4.67
C LEU A 177 15.72 -4.92 -3.84
N LYS A 178 15.97 -4.35 -2.64
CA LYS A 178 17.13 -4.68 -1.81
C LYS A 178 16.75 -4.90 -0.35
N ASN A 179 17.32 -5.95 0.24
CA ASN A 179 17.13 -6.28 1.66
C ASN A 179 15.64 -6.30 2.06
N CYS A 180 14.80 -6.93 1.23
CA CYS A 180 13.38 -7.04 1.49
C CYS A 180 13.00 -8.48 1.79
N TYR A 181 12.11 -8.67 2.78
CA TYR A 181 11.75 -9.99 3.29
C TYR A 181 10.24 -10.10 3.44
N TYR A 182 9.70 -11.30 3.26
CA TYR A 182 8.32 -11.57 3.58
C TYR A 182 8.15 -12.95 4.22
N LEU A 183 7.13 -13.06 5.05
CA LEU A 183 6.70 -14.35 5.56
C LEU A 183 5.84 -15.00 4.48
N ALA A 184 6.31 -16.10 3.92
CA ALA A 184 5.50 -16.90 3.01
C ALA A 184 4.51 -17.71 3.85
N ASP A 185 3.21 -17.53 3.62
CA ASP A 185 2.24 -18.52 4.04
C ASP A 185 2.52 -19.81 3.27
N THR A 186 2.46 -20.94 3.96
CA THR A 186 2.79 -22.26 3.42
C THR A 186 1.76 -22.79 2.43
N GLU A 187 0.76 -21.99 2.06
CA GLU A 187 -0.31 -22.31 1.13
C GLU A 187 -0.41 -21.27 0.00
N ASP A 188 0.64 -21.18 -0.78
CA ASP A 188 0.56 -20.56 -2.11
C ASP A 188 -0.03 -21.57 -3.08
N GLU A 189 -1.33 -21.50 -3.33
CA GLU A 189 -2.04 -22.39 -4.27
C GLU A 189 -1.54 -22.26 -5.73
N ASN A 190 -0.73 -21.25 -6.03
CA ASN A 190 -0.15 -21.01 -7.35
C ASN A 190 1.33 -21.39 -7.45
N GLY A 191 1.89 -22.11 -6.47
CA GLY A 191 3.28 -22.56 -6.50
C GLY A 191 4.29 -21.42 -6.44
N GLY A 192 3.93 -20.34 -5.78
CA GLY A 192 4.75 -19.16 -5.57
C GLY A 192 6.07 -19.54 -4.91
N LYS A 193 7.15 -19.29 -5.62
CA LYS A 193 8.49 -19.54 -5.12
C LYS A 193 8.74 -18.56 -3.99
N THR A 194 8.88 -19.09 -2.78
CA THR A 194 9.53 -18.41 -1.67
C THR A 194 10.95 -18.05 -2.09
N THR A 195 11.14 -16.92 -2.71
CA THR A 195 12.46 -16.33 -2.85
C THR A 195 12.61 -15.26 -1.78
N ALA A 196 13.03 -15.70 -0.59
CA ALA A 196 13.79 -14.80 0.25
C ALA A 196 15.00 -14.37 -0.58
N GLN A 197 15.00 -13.18 -1.11
CA GLN A 197 16.19 -12.61 -1.70
C GLN A 197 17.00 -12.04 -0.54
N PHE A 198 18.15 -12.66 -0.29
CA PHE A 198 19.17 -12.21 0.65
C PHE A 198 20.03 -11.13 0.02
#